data_4758a6b4f1a53f6c4c203bbaa919da34
#
_entry.id   4758a6b4f1a53f6c4c203bbaa919da34
#
_cell.length_a   1.000
_cell.length_b   1.000
_cell.length_c   1.000
_cell.angle_alpha   90.00
_cell.angle_beta   90.00
_cell.angle_gamma   90.00
#
_symmetry.space_group_name_H-M   'P 1'
#
loop_
_entity.id
_entity.type
_entity.pdbx_description
1 polymer ?
#
loop_
_entity_poly.entity_id
_entity_poly.type
_entity_poly.pdbx_seq_one_letter_code
_entity_poly.pdbx_strand_id
1 'polypeptide(L)'
;MSNSTYAKFISKKLGGAPPLVDLNSELKTGKFILDCYHNGLINAAHDISDGGMLVALTEMMLAGNNGAEIIHPEGADPHCWFFGENQSSYIIATTKLKEIIKRSENANIPLSYLGRSSSAQELKISNGDIISLKELRNIYETGLTKQLSQ
;
A
#
# COMPACT_ATOMS: atom_id res chain seq x y z
N MET A 1 2.39 14.71 1.01
CA MET A 1 3.46 14.07 1.83
C MET A 1 3.90 14.87 3.07
N SER A 2 3.18 15.90 3.43
CA SER A 2 3.52 16.70 4.63
C SER A 2 3.43 15.82 5.88
N ASN A 3 4.49 15.87 6.71
CA ASN A 3 4.60 15.10 7.96
C ASN A 3 4.60 13.57 7.83
N SER A 4 4.76 13.02 6.64
CA SER A 4 4.90 11.57 6.47
C SER A 4 6.26 11.07 6.99
N THR A 5 6.34 9.78 7.27
CA THR A 5 7.57 9.08 7.63
C THR A 5 8.66 9.33 6.60
N TYR A 6 8.32 9.28 5.31
CA TYR A 6 9.25 9.64 4.23
C TYR A 6 9.75 11.08 4.31
N ALA A 7 8.86 12.04 4.53
CA ALA A 7 9.23 13.46 4.67
C ALA A 7 10.18 13.68 5.86
N LYS A 8 9.92 13.01 6.96
CA LYS A 8 10.70 13.09 8.20
C LYS A 8 12.11 12.51 8.06
N PHE A 9 12.22 11.28 7.55
CA PHE A 9 13.49 10.54 7.58
C PHE A 9 14.31 10.63 6.30
N ILE A 10 13.68 10.74 5.14
CA ILE A 10 14.36 10.74 3.84
C ILE A 10 14.56 12.16 3.31
N SER A 11 13.49 12.93 3.12
CA SER A 11 13.60 14.27 2.57
C SER A 11 14.06 15.31 3.61
N LYS A 12 13.98 14.99 4.91
CA LYS A 12 14.32 15.87 6.05
C LYS A 12 13.59 17.21 5.99
N LYS A 13 12.43 17.25 5.36
CA LYS A 13 11.58 18.43 5.23
C LYS A 13 10.29 18.18 6.01
N LEU A 14 10.19 18.82 7.16
CA LEU A 14 8.95 18.84 7.94
C LEU A 14 8.19 20.12 7.61
N GLY A 15 6.90 20.00 7.35
CA GLY A 15 6.04 21.16 7.11
C GLY A 15 4.86 20.82 6.20
N GLY A 16 3.92 21.77 6.15
CA GLY A 16 2.66 21.61 5.45
C GLY A 16 1.53 21.12 6.36
N ALA A 17 0.29 21.23 5.88
CA ALA A 17 -0.87 20.73 6.60
C ALA A 17 -0.92 19.19 6.52
N PRO A 18 -1.36 18.49 7.59
CA PRO A 18 -1.64 17.06 7.51
C PRO A 18 -2.77 16.81 6.49
N PRO A 19 -2.89 15.57 5.97
CA PRO A 19 -4.02 15.21 5.13
C PRO A 19 -5.34 15.53 5.83
N LEU A 20 -6.32 16.00 5.05
CA LEU A 20 -7.66 16.20 5.58
C LEU A 20 -8.27 14.85 5.95
N VAL A 21 -8.82 14.78 7.16
CA VAL A 21 -9.52 13.57 7.63
C VAL A 21 -10.99 13.69 7.22
N ASP A 22 -11.47 12.75 6.39
CA ASP A 22 -12.87 12.59 6.05
C ASP A 22 -13.43 11.32 6.71
N LEU A 23 -14.05 11.49 7.87
CA LEU A 23 -14.62 10.36 8.63
C LEU A 23 -15.74 9.63 7.88
N ASN A 24 -16.44 10.30 6.97
CA ASN A 24 -17.48 9.64 6.16
C ASN A 24 -16.84 8.72 5.11
N SER A 25 -15.79 9.19 4.45
CA SER A 25 -15.00 8.36 3.52
C SER A 25 -14.38 7.18 4.25
N GLU A 26 -13.80 7.39 5.44
CA GLU A 26 -13.22 6.33 6.27
C GLU A 26 -14.25 5.24 6.58
N LEU A 27 -15.41 5.63 7.13
CA LEU A 27 -16.48 4.72 7.46
C LEU A 27 -17.01 3.96 6.23
N LYS A 28 -17.14 4.67 5.11
CA LYS A 28 -17.66 4.12 3.86
C LYS A 28 -16.70 3.10 3.26
N THR A 29 -15.40 3.43 3.21
CA THR A 29 -14.36 2.53 2.71
C THR A 29 -14.22 1.30 3.61
N GLY A 30 -14.17 1.48 4.93
CA GLY A 30 -14.11 0.38 5.88
C GLY A 30 -15.30 -0.60 5.74
N LYS A 31 -16.53 -0.08 5.61
CA LYS A 31 -17.72 -0.91 5.36
C LYS A 31 -17.63 -1.66 4.03
N PHE A 32 -17.11 -1.02 2.98
CA PHE A 32 -16.91 -1.66 1.68
C PHE A 32 -15.92 -2.82 1.76
N ILE A 33 -14.78 -2.62 2.44
CA ILE A 33 -13.78 -3.68 2.64
C ILE A 33 -14.38 -4.86 3.41
N LEU A 34 -15.12 -4.60 4.49
CA LEU A 34 -15.79 -5.63 5.27
C LEU A 34 -16.83 -6.40 4.44
N ASP A 35 -17.63 -5.70 3.62
CA ASP A 35 -18.58 -6.35 2.70
C ASP A 35 -17.85 -7.23 1.70
N CYS A 36 -16.77 -6.75 1.11
CA CYS A 36 -15.96 -7.55 0.19
C CYS A 36 -15.35 -8.78 0.87
N TYR A 37 -14.90 -8.66 2.11
CA TYR A 37 -14.38 -9.78 2.89
C TYR A 37 -15.47 -10.82 3.17
N HIS A 38 -16.60 -10.42 3.70
CA HIS A 38 -17.72 -11.34 4.04
C HIS A 38 -18.30 -12.05 2.81
N ASN A 39 -18.23 -11.43 1.64
CA ASN A 39 -18.64 -12.03 0.37
C ASN A 39 -17.54 -12.85 -0.31
N GLY A 40 -16.36 -13.02 0.32
CA GLY A 40 -15.24 -13.77 -0.23
C GLY A 40 -14.70 -13.18 -1.53
N LEU A 41 -14.72 -11.86 -1.67
CA LEU A 41 -14.25 -11.14 -2.85
C LEU A 41 -12.79 -10.74 -2.75
N ILE A 42 -12.26 -10.65 -1.55
CA ILE A 42 -10.86 -10.31 -1.29
C ILE A 42 -10.15 -11.44 -0.56
N ASN A 43 -8.89 -11.64 -0.88
CA ASN A 43 -8.02 -12.65 -0.27
C ASN A 43 -7.17 -12.06 0.86
N ALA A 44 -6.84 -10.78 0.75
CA ALA A 44 -6.12 -10.01 1.76
C ALA A 44 -6.47 -8.53 1.65
N ALA A 45 -6.33 -7.80 2.73
CA ALA A 45 -6.44 -6.35 2.79
C ALA A 45 -5.43 -5.80 3.80
N HIS A 46 -4.91 -4.62 3.52
CA HIS A 46 -4.00 -3.88 4.39
C HIS A 46 -4.30 -2.39 4.28
N ASP A 47 -4.35 -1.67 5.38
CA ASP A 47 -4.43 -0.22 5.37
C ASP A 47 -3.11 0.42 4.95
N ILE A 48 -3.18 1.59 4.34
CA ILE A 48 -2.01 2.39 4.04
C ILE A 48 -1.82 3.39 5.18
N SER A 49 -0.79 3.17 5.98
CA SER A 49 -0.44 3.99 7.13
C SER A 49 1.02 4.47 7.06
N ASP A 50 1.77 4.37 8.14
CA ASP A 50 3.16 4.82 8.21
C ASP A 50 4.04 4.21 7.12
N GLY A 51 4.76 5.06 6.39
CA GLY A 51 5.62 4.64 5.28
C GLY A 51 4.91 4.51 3.93
N GLY A 52 3.59 4.63 3.89
CA GLY A 52 2.80 4.68 2.66
C GLY A 52 2.59 3.33 1.98
N MET A 53 2.21 3.39 0.71
CA MET A 53 1.74 2.24 -0.07
C MET A 53 2.81 1.15 -0.24
N LEU A 54 4.08 1.51 -0.48
CA LEU A 54 5.13 0.50 -0.66
C LEU A 54 5.44 -0.27 0.62
N VAL A 55 5.34 0.36 1.79
CA VAL A 55 5.54 -0.33 3.07
C VAL A 55 4.37 -1.30 3.30
N ALA A 56 3.13 -0.85 3.19
CA ALA A 56 1.95 -1.70 3.33
C ALA A 56 1.97 -2.90 2.37
N LEU A 57 2.33 -2.66 1.09
CA LEU A 57 2.49 -3.75 0.11
C LEU A 57 3.60 -4.73 0.50
N THR A 58 4.74 -4.22 0.99
CA THR A 58 5.84 -5.05 1.46
C THR A 58 5.41 -5.96 2.60
N GLU A 59 4.67 -5.43 3.57
CA GLU A 59 4.14 -6.20 4.70
C GLU A 59 3.17 -7.29 4.23
N MET A 60 2.29 -7.01 3.28
CA MET A 60 1.44 -8.02 2.64
C MET A 60 2.27 -9.10 1.92
N MET A 61 3.32 -8.71 1.18
CA MET A 61 4.21 -9.63 0.48
C MET A 61 4.95 -10.54 1.46
N LEU A 62 5.48 -9.99 2.56
CA LEU A 62 6.20 -10.73 3.60
C LEU A 62 5.28 -11.72 4.31
N ALA A 63 4.05 -11.31 4.65
CA ALA A 63 3.05 -12.17 5.28
C ALA A 63 2.60 -13.31 4.35
N GLY A 64 2.35 -13.00 3.07
CA GLY A 64 1.93 -13.98 2.05
C GLY A 64 3.07 -14.78 1.45
N ASN A 65 4.33 -14.42 1.70
CA ASN A 65 5.53 -14.97 1.07
C ASN A 65 5.45 -14.99 -0.46
N ASN A 66 4.90 -13.93 -1.05
CA ASN A 66 4.72 -13.75 -2.50
C ASN A 66 5.37 -12.44 -2.94
N GLY A 67 5.79 -12.39 -4.19
CA GLY A 67 6.22 -11.15 -4.84
C GLY A 67 5.05 -10.34 -5.38
N ALA A 68 5.39 -9.18 -5.95
CA ALA A 68 4.43 -8.33 -6.64
C ALA A 68 5.06 -7.61 -7.83
N GLU A 69 4.28 -7.42 -8.88
CA GLU A 69 4.59 -6.50 -9.98
C GLU A 69 3.58 -5.35 -9.92
N ILE A 70 4.07 -4.12 -9.74
CA ILE A 70 3.23 -2.93 -9.59
C ILE A 70 3.49 -1.91 -10.68
N ILE A 71 2.46 -1.12 -10.95
CA ILE A 71 2.48 -0.07 -11.96
C ILE A 71 2.62 1.28 -11.28
N HIS A 72 3.56 2.08 -11.76
CA HIS A 72 3.61 3.50 -11.43
C HIS A 72 2.80 4.25 -12.49
N PRO A 73 1.73 4.99 -12.13
CA PRO A 73 0.94 5.74 -13.09
C PRO A 73 1.75 6.85 -13.75
N GLU A 74 1.61 6.98 -15.06
CA GLU A 74 2.26 8.04 -15.82
C GLU A 74 1.84 9.42 -15.29
N GLY A 75 2.82 10.32 -15.13
CA GLY A 75 2.60 11.68 -14.63
C GLY A 75 2.38 11.81 -13.12
N ALA A 76 2.26 10.73 -12.37
CA ALA A 76 2.21 10.80 -10.92
C ALA A 76 3.61 11.07 -10.33
N ASP A 77 3.68 11.90 -9.28
CA ASP A 77 4.92 12.05 -8.50
C ASP A 77 5.20 10.74 -7.76
N PRO A 78 6.35 10.07 -8.03
CA PRO A 78 6.64 8.75 -7.46
C PRO A 78 6.74 8.78 -5.94
N HIS A 79 7.27 9.83 -5.36
CA HIS A 79 7.40 9.94 -3.91
C HIS A 79 6.04 10.06 -3.24
N CYS A 80 5.14 10.88 -3.82
CA CYS A 80 3.78 11.01 -3.33
C CYS A 80 2.96 9.74 -3.52
N TRP A 81 3.14 9.05 -4.65
CA TRP A 81 2.41 7.82 -4.97
C TRP A 81 2.82 6.67 -4.05
N PHE A 82 4.11 6.43 -3.91
CA PHE A 82 4.62 5.28 -3.17
C PHE A 82 4.68 5.47 -1.65
N PHE A 83 4.92 6.70 -1.18
CA PHE A 83 5.17 7.00 0.23
C PHE A 83 4.17 7.98 0.84
N GLY A 84 3.08 8.26 0.14
CA GLY A 84 1.99 9.08 0.65
C GLY A 84 1.19 8.32 1.73
N GLU A 85 1.00 8.96 2.88
CA GLU A 85 0.24 8.43 4.03
C GLU A 85 -1.16 9.06 4.03
N ASN A 86 -1.98 8.67 3.04
CA ASN A 86 -3.34 9.20 2.90
C ASN A 86 -4.32 8.42 3.76
N GLN A 87 -5.29 9.14 4.35
CA GLN A 87 -6.35 8.50 5.12
C GLN A 87 -7.30 7.70 4.22
N SER A 88 -8.00 6.73 4.80
CA SER A 88 -9.03 5.92 4.15
C SER A 88 -8.54 5.10 2.95
N SER A 89 -7.25 4.80 2.90
CA SER A 89 -6.63 4.09 1.79
C SER A 89 -6.24 2.68 2.19
N TYR A 90 -6.55 1.71 1.32
CA TYR A 90 -6.28 0.28 1.54
C TYR A 90 -5.70 -0.36 0.30
N ILE A 91 -4.85 -1.36 0.48
CA ILE A 91 -4.47 -2.31 -0.57
C ILE A 91 -5.32 -3.55 -0.38
N ILE A 92 -5.91 -4.06 -1.45
CA ILE A 92 -6.64 -5.33 -1.45
C ILE A 92 -6.06 -6.28 -2.49
N ALA A 93 -6.00 -7.56 -2.16
CA ALA A 93 -5.69 -8.62 -3.10
C ALA A 93 -6.95 -9.41 -3.44
N THR A 94 -7.18 -9.65 -4.73
CA THR A 94 -8.38 -10.34 -5.21
C THR A 94 -8.12 -11.15 -6.46
N THR A 95 -8.82 -12.26 -6.60
CA THR A 95 -8.98 -13.01 -7.86
C THR A 95 -10.28 -12.65 -8.59
N LYS A 96 -11.13 -11.80 -7.99
CA LYS A 96 -12.44 -11.41 -8.49
C LYS A 96 -12.51 -9.94 -8.92
N LEU A 97 -11.47 -9.46 -9.62
CA LEU A 97 -11.27 -8.05 -9.97
C LEU A 97 -12.51 -7.40 -10.60
N LYS A 98 -13.15 -8.07 -11.58
CA LYS A 98 -14.32 -7.50 -12.27
C LYS A 98 -15.49 -7.23 -11.33
N GLU A 99 -15.71 -8.10 -10.35
CA GLU A 99 -16.78 -7.93 -9.38
C GLU A 99 -16.47 -6.80 -8.40
N ILE A 100 -15.24 -6.70 -7.95
CA ILE A 100 -14.79 -5.60 -7.08
C ILE A 100 -14.95 -4.25 -7.78
N ILE A 101 -14.52 -4.13 -9.03
CA ILE A 101 -14.70 -2.89 -9.82
C ILE A 101 -16.19 -2.50 -9.87
N LYS A 102 -17.07 -3.43 -10.25
CA LYS A 102 -18.52 -3.16 -10.32
C LYS A 102 -19.09 -2.71 -8.97
N ARG A 103 -18.67 -3.35 -7.87
CA ARG A 103 -19.12 -2.97 -6.52
C ARG A 103 -18.59 -1.61 -6.09
N SER A 104 -17.33 -1.31 -6.38
CA SER A 104 -16.74 -0.02 -6.04
C SER A 104 -17.41 1.14 -6.77
N GLU A 105 -17.74 0.95 -8.07
CA GLU A 105 -18.52 1.91 -8.86
C GLU A 105 -19.89 2.15 -8.25
N ASN A 106 -20.64 1.10 -7.93
CA ASN A 106 -21.98 1.19 -7.32
C ASN A 106 -21.94 1.85 -5.92
N ALA A 107 -20.85 1.65 -5.19
CA ALA A 107 -20.66 2.25 -3.87
C ALA A 107 -20.01 3.64 -3.95
N ASN A 108 -19.64 4.14 -5.14
CA ASN A 108 -18.80 5.35 -5.32
C ASN A 108 -17.57 5.33 -4.41
N ILE A 109 -16.83 4.22 -4.41
CA ILE A 109 -15.52 4.06 -3.78
C ILE A 109 -14.45 4.15 -4.86
N PRO A 110 -13.52 5.11 -4.78
CA PRO A 110 -12.39 5.17 -5.73
C PRO A 110 -11.56 3.89 -5.65
N LEU A 111 -11.26 3.31 -6.80
CA LEU A 111 -10.45 2.11 -6.92
C LEU A 111 -9.40 2.30 -8.01
N SER A 112 -8.15 1.96 -7.71
CA SER A 112 -7.06 2.00 -8.67
C SER A 112 -6.44 0.61 -8.79
N TYR A 113 -6.15 0.18 -10.03
CA TYR A 113 -5.40 -1.04 -10.26
C TYR A 113 -3.93 -0.80 -9.97
N LEU A 114 -3.41 -1.48 -8.96
CA LEU A 114 -2.03 -1.32 -8.53
C LEU A 114 -1.07 -2.25 -9.29
N GLY A 115 -1.51 -3.47 -9.60
CA GLY A 115 -0.66 -4.47 -10.21
C GLY A 115 -1.13 -5.88 -9.90
N ARG A 116 -0.22 -6.83 -9.86
CA ARG A 116 -0.52 -8.24 -9.60
C ARG A 116 0.48 -8.87 -8.63
N SER A 117 0.02 -9.85 -7.85
CA SER A 117 0.91 -10.72 -7.10
C SER A 117 1.68 -11.64 -8.06
N SER A 118 2.89 -12.04 -7.67
CA SER A 118 3.78 -12.90 -8.44
C SER A 118 4.36 -13.99 -7.56
N SER A 119 4.63 -15.17 -8.14
CA SER A 119 5.40 -16.24 -7.49
C SER A 119 6.90 -15.92 -7.45
N ALA A 120 7.38 -14.94 -8.21
CA ALA A 120 8.73 -14.43 -8.09
C ALA A 120 8.91 -13.79 -6.70
N GLN A 121 10.00 -14.13 -6.03
CA GLN A 121 10.28 -13.63 -4.67
C GLN A 121 10.92 -12.23 -4.73
N GLU A 122 10.18 -11.28 -5.35
CA GLU A 122 10.64 -9.92 -5.58
C GLU A 122 9.48 -8.93 -5.70
N LEU A 123 9.73 -7.67 -5.37
CA LEU A 123 8.92 -6.54 -5.74
C LEU A 123 9.51 -5.92 -7.01
N LYS A 124 8.70 -5.81 -8.05
CA LYS A 124 9.07 -5.19 -9.32
C LYS A 124 8.16 -4.01 -9.62
N ILE A 125 8.75 -2.88 -9.97
CA ILE A 125 8.04 -1.67 -10.41
C ILE A 125 8.15 -1.58 -11.94
N SER A 126 7.09 -1.12 -12.60
CA SER A 126 6.99 -1.10 -14.07
C SER A 126 8.11 -0.34 -14.79
N ASN A 127 8.78 0.59 -14.13
CA ASN A 127 9.92 1.35 -14.65
C ASN A 127 11.29 0.68 -14.47
N GLY A 128 11.33 -0.54 -13.96
CA GLY A 128 12.51 -1.38 -13.94
C GLY A 128 13.16 -1.62 -12.59
N ASP A 129 12.75 -0.94 -11.53
CA ASP A 129 13.27 -1.17 -10.18
C ASP A 129 12.81 -2.53 -9.64
N ILE A 130 13.76 -3.30 -9.12
CA ILE A 130 13.52 -4.62 -8.55
C ILE A 130 14.24 -4.73 -7.21
N ILE A 131 13.53 -5.24 -6.19
CA ILE A 131 14.12 -5.60 -4.90
C ILE A 131 13.64 -6.99 -4.49
N SER A 132 14.55 -7.84 -4.00
CA SER A 132 14.20 -9.19 -3.59
C SER A 132 13.40 -9.22 -2.29
N LEU A 133 12.45 -10.18 -2.17
CA LEU A 133 11.69 -10.38 -0.94
C LEU A 133 12.60 -10.75 0.24
N LYS A 134 13.71 -11.44 -0.03
CA LYS A 134 14.73 -11.78 0.98
C LYS A 134 15.38 -10.52 1.57
N GLU A 135 15.70 -9.55 0.73
CA GLU A 135 16.29 -8.27 1.16
C GLU A 135 15.28 -7.46 1.97
N LEU A 136 14.04 -7.33 1.48
CA LEU A 136 12.96 -6.67 2.19
C LEU A 136 12.72 -7.30 3.56
N ARG A 137 12.68 -8.63 3.65
CA ARG A 137 12.52 -9.38 4.90
C ARG A 137 13.67 -9.09 5.86
N ASN A 138 14.91 -9.14 5.37
CA ASN A 138 16.07 -8.86 6.21
C ASN A 138 16.03 -7.44 6.79
N ILE A 139 15.66 -6.44 5.99
CA ILE A 139 15.54 -5.05 6.45
C ILE A 139 14.43 -4.95 7.51
N TYR A 140 13.26 -5.53 7.24
CA TYR A 140 12.09 -5.49 8.13
C TYR A 140 12.36 -6.16 9.48
N GLU A 141 12.89 -7.38 9.47
CA GLU A 141 13.09 -8.19 10.67
C GLU A 141 14.31 -7.72 11.51
N THR A 142 15.34 -7.12 10.88
CA THR A 142 16.57 -6.75 11.59
C THR A 142 16.68 -5.25 11.90
N GLY A 143 15.79 -4.42 11.38
CA GLY A 143 15.88 -2.96 11.49
C GLY A 143 15.92 -2.48 12.95
N LEU A 144 14.99 -2.93 13.77
CA LEU A 144 14.91 -2.55 15.18
C LEU A 144 16.12 -3.08 15.96
N THR A 145 16.48 -4.34 15.77
CA THR A 145 17.60 -4.97 16.48
C THR A 145 18.92 -4.26 16.21
N LYS A 146 19.15 -3.84 14.96
CA LYS A 146 20.36 -3.08 14.59
C LYS A 146 20.41 -1.70 15.25
N GLN A 147 19.26 -1.04 15.39
CA GLN A 147 19.20 0.28 16.05
C GLN A 147 19.42 0.19 17.56
N LEU A 148 18.92 -0.88 18.21
CA LEU A 148 19.09 -1.09 19.64
C LEU A 148 20.51 -1.57 20.03
N SER A 149 21.31 -2.00 19.06
CA SER A 149 22.68 -2.50 19.26
C SER A 149 23.76 -1.43 19.04
N GLN A 150 23.38 -0.19 18.73
CA GLN A 150 24.25 0.98 18.60
C GLN A 150 24.18 1.83 19.86
#